data_b08e4af8f973d306ff56ad013d7d83fd
#
_entry.id   b08e4af8f973d306ff56ad013d7d83fd
#
_cell.length_a   1.000
_cell.length_b   1.000
_cell.length_c   1.000
_cell.angle_alpha   90.00
_cell.angle_beta   90.00
_cell.angle_gamma   90.00
#
_symmetry.space_group_name_H-M   'P 1'
#
loop_
_entity.id
_entity.type
_entity.pdbx_description
1 polymer ?
#
loop_
_entity_poly.entity_id
_entity_poly.type
_entity_poly.pdbx_seq_one_letter_code
_entity_poly.pdbx_strand_id
1 'polypeptide(L)'
;MPGAPGISRRRMLAGAAALTALGAAAWACGSPMPPQPDDLEAQLDLARRDSQLARAAATAAGAFYAPLLNVVADERADHAKALSAEIARAAGATTTASSPPVPATPAAASPPAQTDVMAALRESADSAAKLAANLSGYRAGLLGSIAASCTASATVPLALKEPAQ
;
A
#
# COMPACT_ATOMS: atom_id res chain seq x y z
N MET A 1 24.45 -19.23 35.52
CA MET A 1 23.79 -18.64 34.32
C MET A 1 22.37 -18.32 34.73
N PRO A 2 21.96 -17.04 34.85
CA PRO A 2 20.59 -16.69 35.20
C PRO A 2 19.71 -16.76 33.93
N GLY A 3 18.57 -17.48 34.04
CA GLY A 3 17.62 -17.70 32.95
C GLY A 3 16.87 -16.45 32.60
N ALA A 4 16.64 -16.23 31.31
CA ALA A 4 15.88 -15.12 30.78
C ALA A 4 14.41 -15.17 31.24
N PRO A 5 13.79 -14.06 31.68
CA PRO A 5 12.40 -14.02 32.08
C PRO A 5 11.48 -14.21 30.86
N GLY A 6 10.77 -15.34 30.83
CA GLY A 6 9.75 -15.61 29.83
C GLY A 6 8.59 -14.62 29.93
N ILE A 7 8.34 -13.86 28.88
CA ILE A 7 7.22 -12.93 28.80
C ILE A 7 5.93 -13.74 28.62
N SER A 8 5.13 -13.82 29.68
CA SER A 8 3.86 -14.53 29.70
C SER A 8 2.82 -13.81 28.82
N ARG A 9 2.13 -14.57 27.96
CA ARG A 9 1.02 -14.06 27.10
C ARG A 9 -0.09 -13.35 27.89
N ARG A 10 -0.25 -13.67 29.19
CA ARG A 10 -1.17 -12.99 30.09
C ARG A 10 -0.77 -11.55 30.40
N ARG A 11 0.53 -11.19 30.38
CA ARG A 11 0.98 -9.82 30.61
C ARG A 11 0.79 -8.92 29.39
N MET A 12 0.76 -9.47 28.17
CA MET A 12 0.41 -8.68 26.97
C MET A 12 -1.06 -8.26 26.93
N LEU A 13 -1.97 -9.07 27.49
CA LEU A 13 -3.40 -8.75 27.51
C LEU A 13 -3.76 -7.72 28.61
N ALA A 14 -2.95 -7.58 29.64
CA ALA A 14 -3.18 -6.59 30.69
C ALA A 14 -2.75 -5.16 30.31
N GLY A 15 -1.92 -4.99 29.27
CA GLY A 15 -1.48 -3.68 28.76
C GLY A 15 -2.49 -2.99 27.83
N ALA A 16 -3.46 -3.72 27.29
CA ALA A 16 -4.43 -3.18 26.33
C ALA A 16 -5.61 -2.44 26.97
N ALA A 17 -5.82 -2.57 28.28
CA ALA A 17 -6.98 -1.99 28.97
C ALA A 17 -6.78 -0.54 29.44
N ALA A 18 -5.56 0.01 29.39
CA ALA A 18 -5.27 1.35 29.93
C ALA A 18 -5.33 2.48 28.88
N LEU A 19 -5.56 2.18 27.58
CA LEU A 19 -5.60 3.19 26.51
C LEU A 19 -7.02 3.61 26.08
N THR A 20 -8.06 3.11 26.73
CA THR A 20 -9.45 3.42 26.35
C THR A 20 -10.06 4.67 27.00
N ALA A 21 -9.32 5.37 27.86
CA ALA A 21 -9.86 6.51 28.61
C ALA A 21 -9.57 7.91 28.01
N LEU A 22 -8.82 8.05 26.92
CA LEU A 22 -8.52 9.34 26.27
C LEU A 22 -9.19 9.56 24.90
N GLY A 23 -10.09 8.70 24.49
CA GLY A 23 -10.71 8.73 23.14
C GLY A 23 -12.02 9.51 23.01
N ALA A 24 -12.52 10.20 24.05
CA ALA A 24 -13.89 10.76 24.04
C ALA A 24 -14.01 12.26 23.71
N ALA A 25 -12.94 12.94 23.25
CA ALA A 25 -12.96 14.40 23.07
C ALA A 25 -12.73 14.91 21.65
N ALA A 26 -12.83 14.08 20.62
CA ALA A 26 -12.59 14.52 19.21
C ALA A 26 -13.79 14.33 18.27
N TRP A 27 -15.01 14.50 18.77
CA TRP A 27 -16.23 14.45 17.93
C TRP A 27 -16.81 15.84 17.63
N ALA A 28 -15.96 16.80 17.38
CA ALA A 28 -16.43 18.09 16.86
C ALA A 28 -15.47 18.54 15.79
N CYS A 29 -15.80 18.29 14.51
CA CYS A 29 -15.56 19.18 13.39
C CYS A 29 -15.76 18.45 12.06
N GLY A 30 -16.81 18.83 11.35
CA GLY A 30 -16.97 18.60 9.92
C GLY A 30 -17.43 17.19 9.56
N SER A 31 -18.62 17.05 9.02
CA SER A 31 -19.01 15.82 8.30
C SER A 31 -17.94 15.54 7.24
N PRO A 32 -17.30 14.36 7.23
CA PRO A 32 -16.39 14.01 6.14
C PRO A 32 -17.15 14.14 4.84
N MET A 33 -16.63 14.94 3.92
CA MET A 33 -17.17 14.99 2.57
C MET A 33 -17.17 13.58 2.00
N PRO A 34 -18.27 13.07 1.44
CA PRO A 34 -18.28 11.74 0.85
C PRO A 34 -17.15 11.68 -0.19
N PRO A 35 -16.31 10.62 -0.16
CA PRO A 35 -15.21 10.51 -1.10
C PRO A 35 -15.75 10.52 -2.51
N GLN A 36 -15.17 11.37 -3.34
CA GLN A 36 -15.47 11.37 -4.75
C GLN A 36 -15.01 10.03 -5.34
N PRO A 37 -15.76 9.42 -6.26
CA PRO A 37 -15.31 8.22 -6.97
C PRO A 37 -13.93 8.40 -7.57
N ASP A 38 -13.65 9.59 -8.10
CA ASP A 38 -12.38 9.98 -8.73
C ASP A 38 -11.16 9.80 -7.82
N ASP A 39 -11.31 9.98 -6.50
CA ASP A 39 -10.20 9.82 -5.54
C ASP A 39 -9.73 8.36 -5.43
N LEU A 40 -10.67 7.40 -5.42
CA LEU A 40 -10.33 5.97 -5.41
C LEU A 40 -9.81 5.49 -6.77
N GLU A 41 -10.32 6.06 -7.87
CA GLU A 41 -9.82 5.78 -9.22
C GLU A 41 -8.37 6.24 -9.37
N ALA A 42 -8.03 7.43 -8.86
CA ALA A 42 -6.64 7.88 -8.84
C ALA A 42 -5.72 6.94 -8.06
N GLN A 43 -6.16 6.41 -6.92
CA GLN A 43 -5.40 5.40 -6.15
C GLN A 43 -5.27 4.07 -6.91
N LEU A 44 -6.30 3.66 -7.63
CA LEU A 44 -6.29 2.48 -8.49
C LEU A 44 -5.25 2.62 -9.62
N ASP A 45 -5.20 3.78 -10.25
CA ASP A 45 -4.24 4.06 -11.32
C ASP A 45 -2.80 4.08 -10.81
N LEU A 46 -2.56 4.68 -9.63
CA LEU A 46 -1.26 4.60 -8.95
C LEU A 46 -0.86 3.14 -8.69
N ALA A 47 -1.77 2.32 -8.19
CA ALA A 47 -1.48 0.92 -7.90
C ALA A 47 -1.13 0.12 -9.16
N ARG A 48 -1.85 0.33 -10.26
CA ARG A 48 -1.57 -0.29 -11.56
C ARG A 48 -0.24 0.15 -12.13
N ARG A 49 0.02 1.47 -12.13
CA ARG A 49 1.27 2.05 -12.60
C ARG A 49 2.48 1.47 -11.86
N ASP A 50 2.41 1.44 -10.53
CA ASP A 50 3.52 0.95 -9.69
C ASP A 50 3.77 -0.54 -9.88
N SER A 51 2.70 -1.35 -10.06
CA SER A 51 2.84 -2.77 -10.40
C SER A 51 3.58 -2.97 -11.72
N GLN A 52 3.23 -2.20 -12.75
CA GLN A 52 3.90 -2.27 -14.06
C GLN A 52 5.34 -1.79 -13.98
N LEU A 53 5.59 -0.68 -13.26
CA LEU A 53 6.93 -0.13 -13.07
C LEU A 53 7.84 -1.14 -12.37
N ALA A 54 7.37 -1.77 -11.29
CA ALA A 54 8.13 -2.77 -10.56
C ALA A 54 8.42 -4.02 -11.40
N ARG A 55 7.47 -4.49 -12.22
CA ARG A 55 7.71 -5.60 -13.17
C ARG A 55 8.75 -5.23 -14.22
N ALA A 56 8.66 -4.03 -14.79
CA ALA A 56 9.64 -3.56 -15.77
C ALA A 56 11.03 -3.43 -15.13
N ALA A 57 11.14 -2.90 -13.92
CA ALA A 57 12.39 -2.82 -13.18
C ALA A 57 12.96 -4.22 -12.88
N ALA A 58 12.10 -5.19 -12.51
CA ALA A 58 12.52 -6.57 -12.23
C ALA A 58 13.19 -7.26 -13.44
N THR A 59 12.75 -6.95 -14.66
CA THR A 59 13.35 -7.55 -15.87
C THR A 59 14.79 -7.09 -16.12
N ALA A 60 15.15 -5.91 -15.66
CA ALA A 60 16.48 -5.33 -15.83
C ALA A 60 17.35 -5.45 -14.56
N ALA A 61 16.76 -5.84 -13.44
CA ALA A 61 17.45 -5.94 -12.15
C ALA A 61 18.30 -7.21 -12.09
N GLY A 62 19.41 -7.15 -11.31
CA GLY A 62 20.19 -8.31 -10.96
C GLY A 62 19.44 -9.33 -10.07
N ALA A 63 20.00 -10.51 -9.92
CA ALA A 63 19.39 -11.64 -9.21
C ALA A 63 18.94 -11.30 -7.77
N PHE A 64 19.58 -10.34 -7.13
CA PHE A 64 19.21 -9.90 -5.78
C PHE A 64 17.92 -9.09 -5.74
N TYR A 65 17.74 -8.11 -6.64
CA TYR A 65 16.59 -7.21 -6.62
C TYR A 65 15.38 -7.72 -7.42
N ALA A 66 15.59 -8.52 -8.46
CA ALA A 66 14.50 -9.01 -9.30
C ALA A 66 13.38 -9.71 -8.53
N PRO A 67 13.63 -10.65 -7.59
CA PRO A 67 12.57 -11.27 -6.80
C PRO A 67 11.86 -10.28 -5.87
N LEU A 68 12.58 -9.32 -5.29
CA LEU A 68 11.99 -8.30 -4.42
C LEU A 68 11.05 -7.38 -5.20
N LEU A 69 11.46 -6.96 -6.40
CA LEU A 69 10.64 -6.13 -7.28
C LEU A 69 9.40 -6.86 -7.79
N ASN A 70 9.49 -8.17 -8.05
CA ASN A 70 8.31 -8.97 -8.39
C ASN A 70 7.31 -9.07 -7.24
N VAL A 71 7.78 -9.24 -5.99
CA VAL A 71 6.90 -9.22 -4.81
C VAL A 71 6.18 -7.88 -4.71
N VAL A 72 6.88 -6.76 -4.89
CA VAL A 72 6.27 -5.42 -4.90
C VAL A 72 5.23 -5.30 -6.02
N ALA A 73 5.54 -5.80 -7.22
CA ALA A 73 4.61 -5.76 -8.34
C ALA A 73 3.32 -6.54 -8.06
N ASP A 74 3.41 -7.71 -7.45
CA ASP A 74 2.27 -8.54 -7.10
C ASP A 74 1.44 -7.88 -6.00
N GLU A 75 2.07 -7.35 -4.97
CA GLU A 75 1.42 -6.60 -3.89
C GLU A 75 0.64 -5.39 -4.42
N ARG A 76 1.24 -4.61 -5.32
CA ARG A 76 0.56 -3.47 -5.95
C ARG A 76 -0.59 -3.91 -6.87
N ALA A 77 -0.48 -5.05 -7.55
CA ALA A 77 -1.58 -5.63 -8.30
C ALA A 77 -2.76 -6.03 -7.39
N ASP A 78 -2.48 -6.56 -6.20
CA ASP A 78 -3.52 -6.90 -5.22
C ASP A 78 -4.18 -5.64 -4.62
N HIS A 79 -3.43 -4.58 -4.37
CA HIS A 79 -3.99 -3.28 -4.02
C HIS A 79 -4.93 -2.75 -5.11
N ALA A 80 -4.55 -2.86 -6.39
CA ALA A 80 -5.40 -2.46 -7.50
C ALA A 80 -6.71 -3.26 -7.56
N LYS A 81 -6.67 -4.57 -7.29
CA LYS A 81 -7.87 -5.42 -7.21
C LYS A 81 -8.79 -4.96 -6.07
N ALA A 82 -8.23 -4.71 -4.87
CA ALA A 82 -9.01 -4.27 -3.72
C ALA A 82 -9.68 -2.90 -3.96
N LEU A 83 -8.96 -1.96 -4.55
CA LEU A 83 -9.49 -0.63 -4.91
C LEU A 83 -10.59 -0.75 -5.98
N SER A 84 -10.38 -1.57 -7.01
CA SER A 84 -11.39 -1.80 -8.05
C SER A 84 -12.66 -2.42 -7.48
N ALA A 85 -12.54 -3.38 -6.57
CA ALA A 85 -13.69 -3.99 -5.89
C ALA A 85 -14.46 -2.96 -5.03
N GLU A 86 -13.74 -2.06 -4.33
CA GLU A 86 -14.37 -1.02 -3.53
C GLU A 86 -15.08 0.04 -4.40
N ILE A 87 -14.48 0.43 -5.53
CA ILE A 87 -15.12 1.33 -6.51
C ILE A 87 -16.41 0.68 -7.04
N ALA A 88 -16.37 -0.58 -7.45
CA ALA A 88 -17.56 -1.31 -7.91
C ALA A 88 -18.64 -1.42 -6.84
N ARG A 89 -18.25 -1.70 -5.59
CA ARG A 89 -19.16 -1.74 -4.44
C ARG A 89 -19.81 -0.38 -4.19
N ALA A 90 -19.06 0.70 -4.32
CA ALA A 90 -19.56 2.07 -4.17
C ALA A 90 -20.55 2.46 -5.26
N ALA A 91 -20.31 1.98 -6.48
CA ALA A 91 -21.22 2.21 -7.61
C ALA A 91 -22.48 1.32 -7.57
N GLY A 92 -22.64 0.44 -6.56
CA GLY A 92 -23.76 -0.49 -6.47
C GLY A 92 -23.69 -1.64 -7.48
N ALA A 93 -22.54 -1.84 -8.12
CA ALA A 93 -22.33 -2.93 -9.07
C ALA A 93 -22.02 -4.24 -8.32
N THR A 94 -22.79 -5.28 -8.60
CA THR A 94 -22.39 -6.64 -8.24
C THR A 94 -21.21 -7.05 -9.11
N THR A 95 -20.13 -7.41 -8.44
CA THR A 95 -18.79 -7.63 -9.01
C THR A 95 -18.80 -8.71 -10.10
N THR A 96 -18.76 -8.28 -11.35
CA THR A 96 -18.11 -9.05 -12.42
C THR A 96 -16.87 -8.24 -12.81
N ALA A 97 -15.72 -8.65 -12.30
CA ALA A 97 -14.45 -8.00 -12.58
C ALA A 97 -14.05 -8.24 -14.04
N SER A 98 -14.30 -7.26 -14.87
CA SER A 98 -13.66 -7.15 -16.19
C SER A 98 -12.72 -5.95 -16.12
N SER A 99 -11.43 -6.22 -15.95
CA SER A 99 -10.41 -5.18 -16.14
C SER A 99 -10.24 -4.92 -17.63
N PRO A 100 -10.37 -3.66 -18.09
CA PRO A 100 -9.97 -3.31 -19.43
C PRO A 100 -8.45 -3.54 -19.61
N PRO A 101 -7.99 -3.98 -20.79
CA PRO A 101 -6.57 -4.05 -21.06
C PRO A 101 -5.97 -2.64 -21.05
N VAL A 102 -4.94 -2.46 -20.21
CA VAL A 102 -4.17 -1.22 -20.20
C VAL A 102 -3.37 -1.16 -21.49
N PRO A 103 -3.39 -0.05 -22.25
CA PRO A 103 -2.54 0.12 -23.43
C PRO A 103 -1.08 -0.02 -23.04
N ALA A 104 -0.36 -0.87 -23.76
CA ALA A 104 1.09 -0.98 -23.60
C ALA A 104 1.74 0.36 -23.96
N THR A 105 2.47 0.94 -23.02
CA THR A 105 3.28 2.14 -23.26
C THR A 105 4.38 1.82 -24.26
N PRO A 106 4.67 2.71 -25.25
CA PRO A 106 5.72 2.48 -26.23
C PRO A 106 7.08 2.26 -25.55
N ALA A 107 7.72 1.16 -25.88
CA ALA A 107 9.07 0.86 -25.41
C ALA A 107 10.08 1.73 -26.15
N ALA A 108 10.65 2.74 -25.44
CA ALA A 108 11.87 3.44 -25.88
C ALA A 108 12.57 4.19 -24.73
N ALA A 109 12.19 3.98 -23.49
CA ALA A 109 12.94 4.52 -22.34
C ALA A 109 13.85 3.41 -21.77
N SER A 110 15.00 3.80 -21.22
CA SER A 110 15.81 2.86 -20.45
C SER A 110 14.95 2.15 -19.41
N PRO A 111 15.20 0.86 -19.12
CA PRO A 111 14.45 0.14 -18.12
C PRO A 111 14.45 0.93 -16.80
N PRO A 112 13.31 1.01 -16.07
CA PRO A 112 13.25 1.72 -14.81
C PRO A 112 14.19 1.09 -13.79
N ALA A 113 14.79 1.94 -12.95
CA ALA A 113 15.65 1.51 -11.88
C ALA A 113 14.83 1.17 -10.62
N GLN A 114 15.42 0.39 -9.71
CA GLN A 114 14.87 0.16 -8.37
C GLN A 114 14.53 1.46 -7.65
N THR A 115 15.36 2.49 -7.79
CA THR A 115 15.13 3.82 -7.19
C THR A 115 13.87 4.51 -7.68
N ASP A 116 13.48 4.27 -8.94
CA ASP A 116 12.25 4.81 -9.51
C ASP A 116 11.03 4.14 -8.89
N VAL A 117 11.11 2.82 -8.66
CA VAL A 117 10.08 2.07 -7.92
C VAL A 117 9.94 2.58 -6.48
N MET A 118 11.07 2.80 -5.78
CA MET A 118 11.05 3.37 -4.42
C MET A 118 10.42 4.76 -4.38
N ALA A 119 10.69 5.61 -5.36
CA ALA A 119 10.10 6.96 -5.46
C ALA A 119 8.58 6.86 -5.71
N ALA A 120 8.14 6.01 -6.63
CA ALA A 120 6.73 5.78 -6.93
C ALA A 120 5.96 5.23 -5.71
N LEU A 121 6.54 4.29 -4.97
CA LEU A 121 5.92 3.76 -3.75
C LEU A 121 5.77 4.82 -2.65
N ARG A 122 6.74 5.72 -2.49
CA ARG A 122 6.63 6.84 -1.54
C ARG A 122 5.53 7.81 -1.93
N GLU A 123 5.45 8.17 -3.22
CA GLU A 123 4.35 8.99 -3.74
C GLU A 123 2.99 8.34 -3.47
N SER A 124 2.86 7.06 -3.76
CA SER A 124 1.63 6.29 -3.51
C SER A 124 1.29 6.19 -2.03
N ALA A 125 2.29 6.00 -1.15
CA ALA A 125 2.10 5.97 0.30
C ALA A 125 1.56 7.31 0.83
N ASP A 126 2.20 8.42 0.43
CA ASP A 126 1.79 9.77 0.83
C ASP A 126 0.38 10.12 0.34
N SER A 127 0.08 9.76 -0.91
CA SER A 127 -1.24 9.99 -1.50
C SER A 127 -2.32 9.19 -0.79
N ALA A 128 -2.10 7.89 -0.55
CA ALA A 128 -3.04 7.04 0.15
C ALA A 128 -3.24 7.46 1.61
N ALA A 129 -2.17 7.86 2.31
CA ALA A 129 -2.26 8.34 3.69
C ALA A 129 -3.07 9.65 3.80
N LYS A 130 -2.84 10.60 2.91
CA LYS A 130 -3.60 11.86 2.85
C LYS A 130 -5.09 11.60 2.61
N LEU A 131 -5.41 10.71 1.68
CA LEU A 131 -6.79 10.38 1.39
C LEU A 131 -7.44 9.61 2.56
N ALA A 132 -6.74 8.66 3.17
CA ALA A 132 -7.22 7.90 4.34
C ALA A 132 -7.62 8.81 5.51
N ALA A 133 -6.88 9.91 5.73
CA ALA A 133 -7.16 10.86 6.80
C ALA A 133 -8.51 11.62 6.63
N ASN A 134 -9.01 11.68 5.40
CA ASN A 134 -10.30 12.34 5.08
C ASN A 134 -11.47 11.34 5.00
N LEU A 135 -11.22 10.07 5.21
CA LEU A 135 -12.21 9.00 5.10
C LEU A 135 -12.52 8.38 6.46
N SER A 136 -13.49 7.47 6.47
CA SER A 136 -13.84 6.70 7.65
C SER A 136 -14.15 5.23 7.30
N GLY A 137 -14.23 4.38 8.31
CA GLY A 137 -14.61 2.98 8.17
C GLY A 137 -13.65 2.19 7.27
N TYR A 138 -14.22 1.33 6.44
CA TYR A 138 -13.46 0.39 5.60
C TYR A 138 -12.48 1.09 4.64
N ARG A 139 -12.91 2.19 4.01
CA ARG A 139 -12.09 2.92 3.04
C ARG A 139 -10.85 3.54 3.67
N ALA A 140 -11.00 4.15 4.85
CA ALA A 140 -9.86 4.65 5.61
C ALA A 140 -8.88 3.53 5.96
N GLY A 141 -9.39 2.37 6.41
CA GLY A 141 -8.59 1.20 6.70
C GLY A 141 -7.86 0.64 5.48
N LEU A 142 -8.55 0.54 4.35
CA LEU A 142 -7.97 0.07 3.08
C LEU A 142 -6.80 0.97 2.64
N LEU A 143 -7.04 2.27 2.58
CA LEU A 143 -6.00 3.22 2.14
C LEU A 143 -4.86 3.35 3.16
N GLY A 144 -5.16 3.28 4.46
CA GLY A 144 -4.14 3.22 5.50
C GLY A 144 -3.24 1.99 5.38
N SER A 145 -3.82 0.83 5.07
CA SER A 145 -3.04 -0.40 4.83
C SER A 145 -2.18 -0.31 3.58
N ILE A 146 -2.70 0.28 2.49
CA ILE A 146 -1.94 0.53 1.26
C ILE A 146 -0.77 1.47 1.53
N ALA A 147 -0.99 2.57 2.26
CA ALA A 147 0.06 3.52 2.63
C ALA A 147 1.17 2.84 3.45
N ALA A 148 0.80 2.04 4.45
CA ALA A 148 1.75 1.32 5.29
C ALA A 148 2.58 0.30 4.50
N SER A 149 1.92 -0.47 3.62
CA SER A 149 2.59 -1.45 2.76
C SER A 149 3.56 -0.78 1.79
N CYS A 150 3.15 0.27 1.08
CA CYS A 150 4.03 1.02 0.18
C CYS A 150 5.25 1.60 0.92
N THR A 151 5.04 2.14 2.13
CA THR A 151 6.13 2.66 2.97
C THR A 151 7.09 1.54 3.36
N ALA A 152 6.58 0.40 3.81
CA ALA A 152 7.39 -0.74 4.20
C ALA A 152 8.23 -1.26 3.02
N SER A 153 7.62 -1.44 1.85
CA SER A 153 8.30 -1.93 0.64
C SER A 153 9.40 -0.97 0.15
N ALA A 154 9.15 0.35 0.23
CA ALA A 154 10.15 1.35 -0.15
C ALA A 154 11.29 1.51 0.86
N THR A 155 11.10 1.16 2.13
CA THR A 155 12.09 1.43 3.20
C THR A 155 12.84 0.21 3.67
N VAL A 156 12.32 -0.99 3.47
CA VAL A 156 12.94 -2.22 3.95
C VAL A 156 13.54 -3.03 2.81
N PRO A 157 12.78 -3.80 1.98
CA PRO A 157 13.40 -4.71 1.02
C PRO A 157 14.16 -3.98 -0.09
N LEU A 158 13.62 -2.88 -0.60
CA LEU A 158 14.24 -2.14 -1.69
C LEU A 158 15.37 -1.20 -1.24
N ALA A 159 15.47 -0.89 0.05
CA ALA A 159 16.57 -0.11 0.60
C ALA A 159 17.78 -0.96 1.02
N LEU A 160 17.67 -2.28 1.00
CA LEU A 160 18.79 -3.17 1.26
C LEU A 160 19.88 -3.00 0.19
N LYS A 161 21.12 -3.01 0.63
CA LYS A 161 22.26 -3.09 -0.31
C LYS A 161 22.50 -4.53 -0.71
N GLU A 162 22.81 -4.72 -1.98
CA GLU A 162 23.31 -6.02 -2.45
C GLU A 162 24.56 -6.42 -1.66
N PRO A 163 24.66 -7.66 -1.14
CA PRO A 163 25.85 -8.11 -0.43
C PRO A 163 27.06 -8.07 -1.39
N ALA A 164 28.20 -7.60 -0.89
CA ALA A 164 29.45 -7.67 -1.63
C ALA A 164 29.78 -9.15 -1.90
N GLN A 165 30.04 -9.46 -3.17
CA GLN A 165 30.49 -10.79 -3.59
C GLN A 165 31.97 -11.01 -3.30
#